data_bfc368f01bc9514df8bfd5a8c0f90e40
#
_entry.id   bfc368f01bc9514df8bfd5a8c0f90e40
#
_cell.length_a   1.000
_cell.length_b   1.000
_cell.length_c   1.000
_cell.angle_alpha   90.00
_cell.angle_beta   90.00
_cell.angle_gamma   90.00
#
_symmetry.space_group_name_H-M   'P 1'
#
loop_
_entity.id
_entity.type
_entity.pdbx_description
1 polymer ?
#
loop_
_entity_poly.entity_id
_entity_poly.type
_entity_poly.pdbx_seq_one_letter_code
_entity_poly.pdbx_strand_id
1 'polypeptide(L)'
;MTTAARSSQSRDEIVRKLFDLFRHRGFEGAALSDISEATGLGRSSLYHHFPGGKDEMVSAVADFAHRQIETNILAPLAGEGNLADRVEAMLATTREMYDCGREPCLVASLMVSPGLAPDSAGKVQAILKDWIAALAAAL
;
A
#
# COMPACT_ATOMS: atom_id res chain seq x y z
N MET A 1 30.65 -24.95 8.27
CA MET A 1 29.93 -24.13 7.27
C MET A 1 28.47 -24.11 7.69
N THR A 2 28.06 -23.04 8.31
CA THR A 2 26.65 -22.84 8.67
C THR A 2 25.93 -22.32 7.44
N THR A 3 25.14 -23.16 6.81
CA THR A 3 24.15 -22.76 5.85
C THR A 3 23.13 -21.94 6.62
N ALA A 4 23.19 -20.62 6.53
CA ALA A 4 22.13 -19.79 7.04
C ALA A 4 20.84 -20.25 6.35
N ALA A 5 19.94 -20.84 7.12
CA ALA A 5 18.60 -21.11 6.65
C ALA A 5 18.04 -19.77 6.18
N ARG A 6 17.85 -19.60 4.87
CA ARG A 6 17.06 -18.53 4.31
C ARG A 6 15.66 -18.72 4.91
N SER A 7 15.36 -17.96 5.97
CA SER A 7 13.99 -17.90 6.45
C SER A 7 13.14 -17.47 5.27
N SER A 8 12.20 -18.33 4.86
CA SER A 8 11.29 -17.99 3.77
C SER A 8 10.52 -16.73 4.22
N GLN A 9 10.65 -15.63 3.44
CA GLN A 9 9.89 -14.42 3.70
C GLN A 9 8.40 -14.73 3.63
N SER A 10 7.64 -14.24 4.59
CA SER A 10 6.19 -14.33 4.53
C SER A 10 5.65 -13.45 3.38
N ARG A 11 4.48 -13.81 2.87
CA ARG A 11 3.81 -13.00 1.84
C ARG A 11 3.61 -11.55 2.29
N ASP A 12 3.31 -11.34 3.57
CA ASP A 12 3.12 -10.00 4.13
C ASP A 12 4.42 -9.18 4.14
N GLU A 13 5.56 -9.80 4.42
CA GLU A 13 6.86 -9.13 4.33
C GLU A 13 7.18 -8.72 2.90
N ILE A 14 6.90 -9.60 1.94
CA ILE A 14 7.07 -9.29 0.52
C ILE A 14 6.17 -8.14 0.11
N VAL A 15 4.89 -8.14 0.50
CA VAL A 15 3.93 -7.07 0.18
C VAL A 15 4.37 -5.72 0.74
N ARG A 16 4.93 -5.66 1.95
CA ARG A 16 5.48 -4.41 2.50
C ARG A 16 6.64 -3.86 1.68
N LYS A 17 7.54 -4.71 1.22
CA LYS A 17 8.65 -4.30 0.34
C LYS A 17 8.15 -3.82 -1.02
N LEU A 18 7.14 -4.50 -1.57
CA LEU A 18 6.48 -4.08 -2.81
C LEU A 18 5.72 -2.76 -2.64
N PHE A 19 5.08 -2.55 -1.50
CA PHE A 19 4.41 -1.28 -1.18
C PHE A 19 5.40 -0.11 -1.25
N ASP A 20 6.57 -0.23 -0.62
CA ASP A 20 7.60 0.81 -0.67
C ASP A 20 8.12 1.03 -2.09
N LEU A 21 8.34 -0.02 -2.85
CA LEU A 21 8.79 0.09 -4.23
C LEU A 21 7.77 0.80 -5.12
N PHE A 22 6.50 0.36 -5.09
CA PHE A 22 5.45 0.93 -5.95
C PHE A 22 5.08 2.36 -5.58
N ARG A 23 5.10 2.74 -4.30
CA ARG A 23 4.82 4.13 -3.93
C ARG A 23 5.89 5.11 -4.41
N HIS A 24 7.15 4.67 -4.53
CA HIS A 24 8.25 5.49 -5.01
C HIS A 24 8.39 5.49 -6.53
N ARG A 25 8.12 4.36 -7.19
CA ARG A 25 8.34 4.20 -8.64
C ARG A 25 7.08 4.13 -9.48
N GLY A 26 5.93 3.94 -8.87
CA GLY A 26 4.67 3.66 -9.58
C GLY A 26 4.64 2.26 -10.19
N PHE A 27 3.54 1.91 -10.85
CA PHE A 27 3.34 0.60 -11.47
C PHE A 27 4.29 0.39 -12.66
N GLU A 28 4.30 1.33 -13.62
CA GLU A 28 5.11 1.23 -14.83
C GLU A 28 6.62 1.37 -14.53
N GLY A 29 6.97 2.19 -13.54
CA GLY A 29 8.36 2.46 -13.17
C GLY A 29 9.06 1.32 -12.42
N ALA A 30 8.33 0.31 -11.95
CA ALA A 30 8.88 -0.84 -11.24
C ALA A 30 9.00 -2.05 -12.17
N ALA A 31 10.18 -2.30 -12.73
CA ALA A 31 10.46 -3.49 -13.53
C ALA A 31 10.59 -4.75 -12.64
N LEU A 32 10.48 -5.94 -13.23
CA LEU A 32 10.68 -7.21 -12.49
C LEU A 32 12.07 -7.30 -11.84
N SER A 33 13.09 -6.72 -12.45
CA SER A 33 14.44 -6.63 -11.86
C SER A 33 14.46 -5.77 -10.60
N ASP A 34 13.74 -4.65 -10.58
CA ASP A 34 13.58 -3.78 -9.41
C ASP A 34 12.83 -4.51 -8.29
N ILE A 35 11.80 -5.28 -8.64
CA ILE A 35 11.01 -6.10 -7.71
C ILE A 35 11.89 -7.18 -7.10
N SER A 36 12.70 -7.88 -7.89
CA SER A 36 13.66 -8.89 -7.41
C SER A 36 14.69 -8.28 -6.47
N GLU A 37 15.23 -7.13 -6.79
CA GLU A 37 16.20 -6.40 -5.95
C GLU A 37 15.54 -5.97 -4.62
N ALA A 38 14.38 -5.36 -4.65
CA ALA A 38 13.66 -4.87 -3.47
C ALA A 38 13.24 -6.01 -2.53
N THR A 39 12.82 -7.14 -3.06
CA THR A 39 12.34 -8.29 -2.28
C THR A 39 13.44 -9.28 -1.90
N GLY A 40 14.56 -9.27 -2.61
CA GLY A 40 15.60 -10.29 -2.49
C GLY A 40 15.20 -11.66 -3.06
N LEU A 41 14.13 -11.73 -3.84
CA LEU A 41 13.58 -12.97 -4.41
C LEU A 41 13.87 -13.06 -5.91
N GLY A 42 14.18 -14.26 -6.39
CA GLY A 42 14.26 -14.55 -7.80
C GLY A 42 12.87 -14.65 -8.44
N ARG A 43 12.84 -14.66 -9.78
CA ARG A 43 11.60 -14.75 -10.57
C ARG A 43 10.72 -15.95 -10.17
N SER A 44 11.32 -17.12 -9.98
CA SER A 44 10.60 -18.34 -9.60
C SER A 44 9.88 -18.19 -8.26
N SER A 45 10.55 -17.64 -7.25
CA SER A 45 9.97 -17.40 -5.94
C SER A 45 8.88 -16.33 -5.98
N LEU A 46 9.05 -15.28 -6.76
CA LEU A 46 8.03 -14.24 -6.96
C LEU A 46 6.76 -14.83 -7.58
N TYR A 47 6.88 -15.63 -8.63
CA TYR A 47 5.73 -16.28 -9.28
C TYR A 47 5.11 -17.41 -8.44
N HIS A 48 5.86 -17.96 -7.48
CA HIS A 48 5.29 -18.84 -6.48
C HIS A 48 4.32 -18.10 -5.54
N HIS A 49 4.71 -16.93 -5.05
CA HIS A 49 3.86 -16.09 -4.20
C HIS A 49 2.76 -15.35 -4.96
N PHE A 50 3.03 -14.97 -6.21
CA PHE A 50 2.15 -14.17 -7.06
C PHE A 50 2.06 -14.80 -8.47
N PRO A 51 1.26 -15.87 -8.62
CA PRO A 51 1.10 -16.55 -9.92
C PRO A 51 0.59 -15.63 -11.03
N GLY A 52 -0.20 -14.62 -10.69
CA GLY A 52 -0.70 -13.60 -11.62
C GLY A 52 0.32 -12.51 -11.96
N GLY A 53 1.55 -12.60 -11.44
CA GLY A 53 2.63 -11.67 -11.75
C GLY A 53 2.47 -10.30 -11.13
N LYS A 54 2.94 -9.28 -11.85
CA LYS A 54 2.97 -7.89 -11.36
C LYS A 54 1.58 -7.33 -11.05
N ASP A 55 0.56 -7.68 -11.82
CA ASP A 55 -0.82 -7.26 -11.56
C ASP A 55 -1.34 -7.80 -10.21
N GLU A 56 -1.02 -9.05 -9.88
CA GLU A 56 -1.37 -9.64 -8.58
C GLU A 56 -0.58 -8.99 -7.45
N MET A 57 0.70 -8.67 -7.66
CA MET A 57 1.53 -7.94 -6.69
C MET A 57 0.92 -6.59 -6.36
N VAL A 58 0.54 -5.82 -7.37
CA VAL A 58 -0.08 -4.50 -7.18
C VAL A 58 -1.45 -4.60 -6.51
N SER A 59 -2.23 -5.61 -6.86
CA SER A 59 -3.52 -5.87 -6.20
C SER A 59 -3.35 -6.14 -4.70
N ALA A 60 -2.37 -6.96 -4.34
CA ALA A 60 -2.04 -7.25 -2.94
C ALA A 60 -1.53 -6.00 -2.18
N VAL A 61 -0.74 -5.16 -2.85
CA VAL A 61 -0.26 -3.89 -2.31
C VAL A 61 -1.39 -2.89 -2.12
N ALA A 62 -2.36 -2.84 -3.04
CA ALA A 62 -3.56 -2.00 -2.89
C ALA A 62 -4.41 -2.43 -1.68
N ASP A 63 -4.60 -3.73 -1.47
CA ASP A 63 -5.28 -4.26 -0.28
C ASP A 63 -4.53 -3.90 1.02
N PHE A 64 -3.21 -4.00 1.02
CA PHE A 64 -2.38 -3.60 2.15
C PHE A 64 -2.53 -2.10 2.45
N ALA A 65 -2.45 -1.25 1.42
CA ALA A 65 -2.65 0.20 1.55
C ALA A 65 -4.04 0.53 2.12
N HIS A 66 -5.08 -0.16 1.65
CA HIS A 66 -6.45 0.03 2.13
C HIS A 66 -6.54 -0.24 3.64
N ARG A 67 -6.00 -1.36 4.11
CA ARG A 67 -5.97 -1.68 5.55
C ARG A 67 -5.19 -0.66 6.37
N GLN A 68 -4.05 -0.16 5.84
CA GLN A 68 -3.28 0.89 6.51
C GLN A 68 -4.06 2.19 6.64
N ILE A 69 -4.78 2.59 5.61
CA ILE A 69 -5.62 3.78 5.60
C ILE A 69 -6.80 3.62 6.55
N GLU A 70 -7.50 2.49 6.52
CA GLU A 70 -8.59 2.20 7.45
C GLU A 70 -8.14 2.30 8.91
N THR A 71 -7.02 1.67 9.26
CA THR A 71 -6.53 1.61 10.62
C THR A 71 -5.96 2.94 11.10
N ASN A 72 -5.15 3.61 10.27
CA ASN A 72 -4.36 4.77 10.69
C ASN A 72 -5.03 6.12 10.39
N ILE A 73 -5.94 6.16 9.42
CA ILE A 73 -6.58 7.42 8.98
C ILE A 73 -8.06 7.42 9.28
N LEU A 74 -8.80 6.40 8.85
CA LEU A 74 -10.26 6.39 8.97
C LEU A 74 -10.74 6.06 10.39
N ALA A 75 -10.10 5.12 11.07
CA ALA A 75 -10.46 4.74 12.44
C ALA A 75 -10.33 5.90 13.43
N PRO A 76 -9.26 6.71 13.44
CA PRO A 76 -9.18 7.91 14.27
C PRO A 76 -10.29 8.91 14.00
N LEU A 77 -10.67 9.08 12.73
CA LEU A 77 -11.76 9.99 12.34
C LEU A 77 -13.13 9.51 12.84
N ALA A 78 -13.35 8.20 12.90
CA ALA A 78 -14.57 7.57 13.39
C ALA A 78 -14.60 7.41 14.92
N GLY A 79 -13.54 7.78 15.62
CA GLY A 79 -13.38 7.64 17.07
C GLY A 79 -14.33 8.50 17.90
N GLU A 80 -14.12 8.45 19.21
CA GLU A 80 -14.87 9.27 20.18
C GLU A 80 -14.33 10.69 20.26
N GLY A 81 -15.16 11.60 20.76
CA GLY A 81 -14.79 13.01 20.94
C GLY A 81 -15.49 13.94 19.95
N ASN A 82 -15.18 15.24 20.06
CA ASN A 82 -15.71 16.21 19.12
C ASN A 82 -15.01 16.12 17.75
N LEU A 83 -15.57 16.77 16.75
CA LEU A 83 -15.05 16.71 15.39
C LEU A 83 -13.59 17.21 15.30
N ALA A 84 -13.25 18.28 16.02
CA ALA A 84 -11.90 18.86 15.98
C ALA A 84 -10.86 17.84 16.48
N ASP A 85 -11.13 17.18 17.60
CA ASP A 85 -10.22 16.16 18.19
C ASP A 85 -10.04 14.98 17.23
N ARG A 86 -11.12 14.52 16.60
CA ARG A 86 -11.08 13.40 15.64
C ARG A 86 -10.30 13.74 14.37
N VAL A 87 -10.51 14.95 13.84
CA VAL A 87 -9.76 15.45 12.69
C VAL A 87 -8.28 15.62 13.04
N GLU A 88 -7.96 16.15 14.21
CA GLU A 88 -6.58 16.30 14.65
C GLU A 88 -5.88 14.94 14.80
N ALA A 89 -6.56 13.96 15.39
CA ALA A 89 -6.05 12.59 15.49
C ALA A 89 -5.78 11.97 14.11
N MET A 90 -6.72 12.12 13.17
CA MET A 90 -6.53 11.69 11.78
C MET A 90 -5.31 12.37 11.13
N LEU A 91 -5.18 13.68 11.29
CA LEU A 91 -4.05 14.43 10.71
C LEU A 91 -2.71 14.05 11.33
N ALA A 92 -2.67 13.76 12.63
CA ALA A 92 -1.45 13.32 13.31
C ALA A 92 -0.96 11.98 12.74
N THR A 93 -1.84 10.98 12.64
CA THR A 93 -1.50 9.67 12.07
C THR A 93 -1.16 9.76 10.59
N THR A 94 -1.83 10.63 9.84
CA THR A 94 -1.51 10.89 8.43
C THR A 94 -0.11 11.48 8.27
N ARG A 95 0.28 12.43 9.12
CA ARG A 95 1.64 12.98 9.11
C ARG A 95 2.70 11.93 9.39
N GLU A 96 2.47 11.06 10.35
CA GLU A 96 3.38 9.95 10.66
C GLU A 96 3.49 8.98 9.47
N MET A 97 2.36 8.59 8.88
CA MET A 97 2.31 7.64 7.75
C MET A 97 3.08 8.11 6.52
N TYR A 98 3.07 9.43 6.27
CA TYR A 98 3.75 10.04 5.14
C TYR A 98 5.03 10.81 5.52
N ASP A 99 5.59 10.56 6.69
CA ASP A 99 6.80 11.23 7.21
C ASP A 99 6.78 12.73 6.96
N CYS A 100 5.70 13.38 7.39
CA CYS A 100 5.48 14.82 7.19
C CYS A 100 5.55 15.27 5.71
N GLY A 101 5.13 14.41 4.79
CA GLY A 101 5.11 14.68 3.35
C GLY A 101 6.40 14.30 2.61
N ARG A 102 7.36 13.67 3.28
CA ARG A 102 8.58 13.16 2.64
C ARG A 102 8.38 11.83 1.93
N GLU A 103 7.39 11.05 2.34
CA GLU A 103 7.05 9.78 1.71
C GLU A 103 5.92 9.94 0.69
N PRO A 104 6.06 9.36 -0.52
CA PRO A 104 5.02 9.45 -1.53
C PRO A 104 3.78 8.62 -1.18
N CYS A 105 2.65 9.03 -1.72
CA CYS A 105 1.39 8.32 -1.56
C CYS A 105 1.24 7.23 -2.64
N LEU A 106 1.07 5.98 -2.22
CA LEU A 106 0.82 4.86 -3.16
C LEU A 106 -0.45 5.09 -3.98
N VAL A 107 -1.52 5.54 -3.35
CA VAL A 107 -2.81 5.77 -4.03
C VAL A 107 -2.62 6.78 -5.16
N ALA A 108 -1.96 7.91 -4.90
CA ALA A 108 -1.65 8.90 -5.92
C ALA A 108 -0.78 8.34 -7.04
N SER A 109 0.24 7.55 -6.70
CA SER A 109 1.12 6.91 -7.69
C SER A 109 0.36 5.93 -8.61
N LEU A 110 -0.57 5.17 -8.05
CA LEU A 110 -1.37 4.21 -8.82
C LEU A 110 -2.49 4.88 -9.64
N MET A 111 -3.06 5.98 -9.16
CA MET A 111 -4.11 6.71 -9.88
C MET A 111 -3.66 7.25 -11.25
N VAL A 112 -2.38 7.57 -11.39
CA VAL A 112 -1.81 8.09 -12.64
C VAL A 112 -1.22 7.00 -13.53
N SER A 113 -1.38 5.74 -13.18
CA SER A 113 -0.83 4.58 -13.90
C SER A 113 -1.79 4.10 -14.99
N PRO A 114 -1.50 4.36 -16.28
CA PRO A 114 -2.41 3.97 -17.37
C PRO A 114 -2.45 2.46 -17.61
N GLY A 115 -1.42 1.72 -17.20
CA GLY A 115 -1.33 0.27 -17.36
C GLY A 115 -1.93 -0.54 -16.22
N LEU A 116 -2.58 0.09 -15.26
CA LEU A 116 -3.15 -0.59 -14.11
C LEU A 116 -4.34 -1.46 -14.51
N ALA A 117 -4.33 -2.73 -14.10
CA ALA A 117 -5.44 -3.65 -14.37
C ALA A 117 -6.76 -3.15 -13.74
N PRO A 118 -7.93 -3.44 -14.35
CA PRO A 118 -9.22 -2.96 -13.84
C PRO A 118 -9.51 -3.33 -12.39
N ASP A 119 -9.11 -4.51 -11.94
CA ASP A 119 -9.26 -4.95 -10.55
C ASP A 119 -8.50 -4.03 -9.58
N SER A 120 -7.23 -3.76 -9.86
CA SER A 120 -6.41 -2.87 -9.03
C SER A 120 -6.88 -1.42 -9.11
N ALA A 121 -7.30 -0.95 -10.26
CA ALA A 121 -7.90 0.38 -10.42
C ALA A 121 -9.17 0.53 -9.59
N GLY A 122 -10.02 -0.50 -9.57
CA GLY A 122 -11.21 -0.55 -8.72
C GLY A 122 -10.90 -0.49 -7.23
N LYS A 123 -9.84 -1.18 -6.77
CA LYS A 123 -9.35 -1.12 -5.38
C LYS A 123 -8.88 0.28 -4.99
N VAL A 124 -8.13 0.94 -5.84
CA VAL A 124 -7.68 2.32 -5.63
C VAL A 124 -8.87 3.29 -5.53
N GLN A 125 -9.86 3.15 -6.41
CA GLN A 125 -11.09 3.94 -6.35
C GLN A 125 -11.89 3.68 -5.06
N ALA A 126 -11.95 2.43 -4.59
CA ALA A 126 -12.62 2.08 -3.35
C ALA A 126 -11.97 2.77 -2.13
N ILE A 127 -10.66 2.85 -2.08
CA ILE A 127 -9.94 3.58 -1.02
C ILE A 127 -10.38 5.04 -0.96
N LEU A 128 -10.46 5.71 -2.10
CA LEU A 128 -10.87 7.11 -2.16
C LEU A 128 -12.33 7.29 -1.77
N LYS A 129 -13.22 6.41 -2.22
CA LYS A 129 -14.64 6.43 -1.84
C LYS A 129 -14.83 6.25 -0.34
N ASP A 130 -14.11 5.32 0.27
CA ASP A 130 -14.17 5.07 1.72
C ASP A 130 -13.68 6.28 2.51
N TRP A 131 -12.62 6.93 2.04
CA TRP A 131 -12.10 8.13 2.68
C TRP A 131 -13.09 9.30 2.62
N ILE A 132 -13.66 9.53 1.44
CA ILE A 132 -14.70 10.57 1.25
C ILE A 132 -15.92 10.28 2.14
N ALA A 133 -16.37 9.01 2.17
CA ALA A 133 -17.50 8.60 3.00
C ALA A 133 -17.23 8.78 4.49
N ALA A 134 -16.03 8.48 4.96
CA ALA A 134 -15.61 8.66 6.35
C ALA A 134 -15.58 10.14 6.75
N LEU A 135 -15.09 11.01 5.89
CA LEU A 135 -15.10 12.46 6.09
C LEU A 135 -16.55 13.00 6.13
N ALA A 136 -17.39 12.58 5.19
CA ALA A 136 -18.79 12.99 5.15
C ALA A 136 -19.57 12.53 6.39
N ALA A 137 -19.30 11.31 6.89
CA ALA A 137 -19.94 10.79 8.09
C ALA A 137 -19.47 11.48 9.37
N ALA A 138 -18.27 12.06 9.38
CA ALA A 138 -17.71 12.78 10.52
C ALA A 138 -18.27 14.20 10.67
N LEU A 139 -18.74 14.79 9.58
CA LEU A 139 -19.32 16.15 9.53
C LEU A 139 -20.78 16.16 9.98
#